data_51d9f271687338239e0d90a8d46070e9
#
_entry.id   51d9f271687338239e0d90a8d46070e9
#
_cell.length_a   1.000
_cell.length_b   1.000
_cell.length_c   1.000
_cell.angle_alpha   90.00
_cell.angle_beta   90.00
_cell.angle_gamma   90.00
#
_symmetry.space_group_name_H-M   'P 1'
#
loop_
_entity.id
_entity.type
_entity.pdbx_description
1 polymer ?
#
loop_
_entity_poly.entity_id
_entity_poly.type
_entity_poly.pdbx_seq_one_letter_code
_entity_poly.pdbx_strand_id
1 'polypeptide(L)'
;VGCELTKGNEGFEIYEGFQPIDDEMVFDKSVNSSFKDTGLLEYLREKEESTIIIVGLQTDYCIDATIKAGFEHGFKMIVPSNTNSTFDNKYMSAEQTYSYYNEFMWNRRYAECISFEKALELMG
;
A
#
# COMPACT_ATOMS: atom_id res chain seq x y z
N VAL A 1 3.41 23.16 2.85
CA VAL A 1 3.87 24.07 1.81
C VAL A 1 5.34 23.80 1.55
N GLY A 2 5.72 23.58 0.30
CA GLY A 2 7.10 23.33 -0.05
C GLY A 2 7.57 21.89 0.18
N CYS A 3 6.69 20.99 0.58
CA CYS A 3 7.01 19.57 0.65
C CYS A 3 7.11 18.99 -0.74
N GLU A 4 8.07 18.10 -0.98
CA GLU A 4 8.24 17.44 -2.26
C GLU A 4 6.99 16.69 -2.71
N LEU A 5 6.18 16.23 -1.75
CA LEU A 5 4.96 15.49 -2.04
C LEU A 5 3.73 16.38 -2.21
N THR A 6 3.91 17.69 -2.34
CA THR A 6 2.82 18.62 -2.60
C THR A 6 2.42 18.56 -4.07
N LYS A 7 1.10 18.50 -4.32
CA LYS A 7 0.57 18.46 -5.69
C LYS A 7 1.09 19.66 -6.50
N GLY A 8 1.57 19.38 -7.71
CA GLY A 8 2.21 20.37 -8.56
C GLY A 8 3.71 20.28 -8.55
N ASN A 9 4.33 19.60 -7.59
CA ASN A 9 5.76 19.37 -7.54
C ASN A 9 6.09 18.03 -8.21
N GLU A 10 7.31 17.92 -8.71
CA GLU A 10 7.77 16.68 -9.37
C GLU A 10 7.69 15.47 -8.44
N GLY A 11 8.02 15.65 -7.16
CA GLY A 11 7.95 14.56 -6.19
C GLY A 11 6.55 14.02 -5.94
N PHE A 12 5.51 14.76 -6.29
CA PHE A 12 4.13 14.29 -6.18
C PHE A 12 3.75 13.36 -7.32
N GLU A 13 4.35 13.54 -8.49
CA GLU A 13 3.96 12.81 -9.70
C GLU A 13 4.37 11.33 -9.63
N ILE A 14 3.63 10.49 -10.34
CA ILE A 14 3.95 9.07 -10.44
C ILE A 14 5.26 8.93 -11.21
N TYR A 15 6.20 8.14 -10.66
CA TYR A 15 7.46 7.86 -11.34
C TYR A 15 7.17 7.32 -12.76
N GLU A 16 7.91 7.82 -13.74
CA GLU A 16 7.64 7.49 -15.16
C GLU A 16 7.69 5.99 -15.46
N GLY A 17 8.47 5.22 -14.70
CA GLY A 17 8.52 3.76 -14.86
C GLY A 17 7.26 3.04 -14.40
N PHE A 18 6.37 3.72 -13.68
CA PHE A 18 5.15 3.15 -13.13
C PHE A 18 3.89 3.83 -13.65
N GLN A 19 3.97 4.47 -14.81
CA GLN A 19 2.80 5.16 -15.36
C GLN A 19 1.63 4.20 -15.58
N PRO A 20 0.42 4.59 -15.16
CA PRO A 20 -0.75 3.75 -15.34
C PRO A 20 -1.06 3.53 -16.83
N ILE A 21 -1.57 2.37 -17.12
CA ILE A 21 -2.07 2.04 -18.46
C ILE A 21 -3.60 2.17 -18.48
N ASP A 22 -4.19 2.04 -19.66
CA ASP A 22 -5.56 2.43 -19.99
C ASP A 22 -6.64 2.25 -18.92
N ASP A 23 -6.73 1.07 -18.32
CA ASP A 23 -7.82 0.75 -17.40
C ASP A 23 -7.46 0.95 -15.93
N GLU A 24 -6.26 1.44 -15.66
CA GLU A 24 -5.80 1.60 -14.29
C GLU A 24 -6.26 2.94 -13.73
N MET A 25 -6.95 2.89 -12.59
CA MET A 25 -7.43 4.09 -11.93
C MET A 25 -6.33 4.73 -11.09
N VAL A 26 -6.34 6.06 -11.06
CA VAL A 26 -5.42 6.84 -10.24
C VAL A 26 -6.26 7.64 -9.25
N PHE A 27 -5.92 7.54 -7.97
CA PHE A 27 -6.58 8.27 -6.90
C PHE A 27 -5.57 9.15 -6.18
N ASP A 28 -5.89 10.41 -5.99
CA ASP A 28 -5.08 11.29 -5.14
C ASP A 28 -5.50 11.06 -3.68
N LYS A 29 -4.54 11.11 -2.79
CA LYS A 29 -4.83 11.00 -1.37
C LYS A 29 -4.07 12.07 -0.58
N SER A 30 -4.65 12.48 0.53
CA SER A 30 -4.08 13.54 1.38
C SER A 30 -3.69 13.05 2.78
N VAL A 31 -3.97 11.78 3.09
CA VAL A 31 -3.59 11.15 4.36
C VAL A 31 -2.96 9.80 4.08
N ASN A 32 -2.48 9.12 5.11
CA ASN A 32 -1.76 7.85 4.94
C ASN A 32 -2.63 6.76 4.32
N SER A 33 -3.85 6.57 4.81
CA SER A 33 -4.73 5.55 4.26
C SER A 33 -5.17 5.89 2.84
N SER A 34 -5.13 4.91 1.95
CA SER A 34 -5.62 5.08 0.58
C SER A 34 -7.15 5.07 0.50
N PHE A 35 -7.83 4.79 1.59
CA PHE A 35 -9.30 4.72 1.59
C PHE A 35 -9.98 6.03 1.98
N LYS A 36 -9.29 6.91 2.69
CA LYS A 36 -9.94 8.10 3.19
C LYS A 36 -10.06 9.18 2.12
N ASP A 37 -11.31 9.54 1.82
CA ASP A 37 -11.65 10.63 0.89
C ASP A 37 -11.02 10.48 -0.51
N THR A 38 -10.93 9.23 -0.98
CA THR A 38 -10.31 8.95 -2.28
C THR A 38 -11.26 8.36 -3.31
N GLY A 39 -12.37 7.79 -2.86
CA GLY A 39 -13.26 7.04 -3.76
C GLY A 39 -12.81 5.62 -4.03
N LEU A 40 -11.66 5.19 -3.48
CA LEU A 40 -11.15 3.85 -3.71
C LEU A 40 -12.11 2.76 -3.20
N LEU A 41 -12.68 2.94 -2.01
CA LEU A 41 -13.59 1.95 -1.44
C LEU A 41 -14.79 1.70 -2.34
N GLU A 42 -15.42 2.77 -2.80
CA GLU A 42 -16.58 2.69 -3.70
C GLU A 42 -16.22 2.04 -5.01
N TYR A 43 -15.05 2.39 -5.56
CA TYR A 43 -14.55 1.81 -6.80
C TYR A 43 -14.38 0.29 -6.67
N LEU A 44 -13.74 -0.15 -5.59
CA LEU A 44 -13.51 -1.59 -5.36
C LEU A 44 -14.82 -2.34 -5.17
N ARG A 45 -15.79 -1.74 -4.48
CA ARG A 45 -17.09 -2.36 -4.29
C ARG A 45 -17.90 -2.44 -5.58
N GLU A 46 -17.83 -1.43 -6.43
CA GLU A 46 -18.44 -1.48 -7.75
C GLU A 46 -17.85 -2.58 -8.62
N LYS A 47 -16.54 -2.84 -8.48
CA LYS A 47 -15.87 -3.90 -9.22
C LYS A 47 -16.03 -5.26 -8.55
N GLU A 48 -16.71 -5.31 -7.41
CA GLU A 48 -16.93 -6.53 -6.63
C GLU A 48 -15.61 -7.21 -6.22
N GLU A 49 -14.58 -6.42 -5.97
CA GLU A 49 -13.30 -6.93 -5.51
C GLU A 49 -13.35 -7.21 -4.00
N SER A 50 -12.77 -8.33 -3.60
CA SER A 50 -12.72 -8.73 -2.18
C SER A 50 -11.30 -8.90 -1.67
N THR A 51 -10.33 -8.95 -2.56
CA THR A 51 -8.91 -9.16 -2.23
C THR A 51 -8.08 -8.03 -2.80
N ILE A 52 -7.18 -7.49 -1.99
CA ILE A 52 -6.28 -6.42 -2.40
C ILE A 52 -4.84 -6.87 -2.21
N ILE A 53 -4.04 -6.78 -3.26
CA ILE A 53 -2.60 -6.99 -3.18
C ILE A 53 -1.98 -5.61 -3.11
N ILE A 54 -1.24 -5.33 -2.05
CA ILE A 54 -0.70 -3.98 -1.80
C ILE A 54 0.82 -3.97 -1.83
N VAL A 55 1.36 -2.98 -2.51
CA VAL A 55 2.81 -2.73 -2.59
C VAL A 55 3.06 -1.23 -2.46
N GLY A 56 4.29 -0.83 -2.16
CA GLY A 56 4.65 0.58 -2.20
C GLY A 56 5.36 1.09 -0.96
N LEU A 57 5.17 2.35 -0.67
CA LEU A 57 5.84 3.10 0.41
C LEU A 57 4.80 3.81 1.27
N GLN A 58 5.07 4.07 2.46
CA GLN A 58 6.12 3.56 3.36
C GLN A 58 5.49 2.50 4.25
N THR A 59 6.28 1.50 4.58
CA THR A 59 5.84 0.37 5.40
C THR A 59 5.04 0.79 6.62
N ASP A 60 5.60 1.68 7.42
CA ASP A 60 5.04 2.07 8.72
C ASP A 60 4.07 3.25 8.67
N TYR A 61 3.79 3.77 7.50
CA TYR A 61 2.83 4.88 7.33
C TYR A 61 1.72 4.51 6.37
N CYS A 62 1.86 4.82 5.09
CA CYS A 62 0.78 4.63 4.13
C CYS A 62 0.38 3.18 3.95
N ILE A 63 1.35 2.27 3.95
CA ILE A 63 1.07 0.85 3.76
C ILE A 63 0.35 0.29 4.99
N ASP A 64 0.88 0.55 6.18
CA ASP A 64 0.24 0.09 7.41
C ASP A 64 -1.20 0.62 7.55
N ALA A 65 -1.38 1.92 7.34
CA ALA A 65 -2.70 2.53 7.45
C ALA A 65 -3.70 1.92 6.44
N THR A 66 -3.26 1.70 5.21
CA THR A 66 -4.12 1.14 4.16
C THR A 66 -4.45 -0.32 4.43
N ILE A 67 -3.48 -1.11 4.90
CA ILE A 67 -3.72 -2.51 5.25
C ILE A 67 -4.78 -2.61 6.34
N LYS A 68 -4.62 -1.86 7.42
CA LYS A 68 -5.56 -1.90 8.55
C LYS A 68 -6.94 -1.42 8.15
N ALA A 69 -7.02 -0.32 7.39
CA ALA A 69 -8.29 0.19 6.90
C ALA A 69 -8.97 -0.81 5.97
N GLY A 70 -8.22 -1.40 5.03
CA GLY A 70 -8.76 -2.40 4.13
C GLY A 70 -9.30 -3.63 4.86
N PHE A 71 -8.55 -4.10 5.85
CA PHE A 71 -8.99 -5.20 6.70
C PHE A 71 -10.31 -4.87 7.39
N GLU A 72 -10.40 -3.68 7.95
CA GLU A 72 -11.62 -3.26 8.67
C GLU A 72 -12.81 -3.04 7.73
N HIS A 73 -12.55 -2.74 6.47
CA HIS A 73 -13.60 -2.67 5.45
C HIS A 73 -14.00 -4.03 4.90
N GLY A 74 -13.37 -5.10 5.37
CA GLY A 74 -13.74 -6.45 4.99
C GLY A 74 -12.94 -7.06 3.84
N PHE A 75 -11.88 -6.38 3.38
CA PHE A 75 -11.05 -6.92 2.30
C PHE A 75 -10.02 -7.90 2.84
N LYS A 76 -9.68 -8.88 2.01
CA LYS A 76 -8.55 -9.75 2.26
C LYS A 76 -7.31 -9.04 1.74
N MET A 77 -6.40 -8.68 2.65
CA MET A 77 -5.19 -7.95 2.30
C MET A 77 -4.03 -8.91 2.09
N ILE A 78 -3.33 -8.78 0.97
CA ILE A 78 -2.18 -9.61 0.61
C ILE A 78 -0.96 -8.72 0.46
N VAL A 79 0.14 -9.10 1.11
CA VAL A 79 1.39 -8.33 1.06
C VAL A 79 2.50 -9.24 0.53
N PRO A 80 2.95 -9.02 -0.71
CA PRO A 80 4.07 -9.79 -1.24
C PRO A 80 5.38 -9.42 -0.56
N SER A 81 6.26 -10.39 -0.37
CA SER A 81 7.58 -10.14 0.22
C SER A 81 8.39 -9.17 -0.62
N ASN A 82 9.12 -8.28 0.05
CA ASN A 82 10.05 -7.32 -0.57
C ASN A 82 9.40 -6.32 -1.52
N THR A 83 8.13 -6.00 -1.30
CA THR A 83 7.40 -5.05 -2.16
C THR A 83 6.99 -3.78 -1.43
N ASN A 84 7.38 -3.62 -0.17
CA ASN A 84 7.21 -2.37 0.55
C ASN A 84 8.50 -2.00 1.26
N SER A 85 8.72 -0.73 1.51
CA SER A 85 9.94 -0.26 2.15
C SER A 85 9.69 1.03 2.92
N THR A 86 10.72 1.43 3.69
CA THR A 86 10.66 2.64 4.49
C THR A 86 12.08 3.15 4.73
N PHE A 87 12.21 4.14 5.61
CA PHE A 87 13.49 4.75 5.96
C PHE A 87 13.85 4.45 7.42
N ASP A 88 15.14 4.58 7.74
CA ASP A 88 15.60 4.50 9.13
C ASP A 88 14.96 5.62 9.94
N ASN A 89 14.71 5.36 11.20
CA ASN A 89 14.32 6.39 12.15
C ASN A 89 15.15 6.24 13.43
N LYS A 90 14.91 7.10 14.41
CA LYS A 90 15.72 7.10 15.64
C LYS A 90 15.51 5.86 16.52
N TYR A 91 14.51 5.07 16.25
CA TYR A 91 14.20 3.86 17.03
C TYR A 91 14.57 2.58 16.31
N MET A 92 14.43 2.54 14.99
CA MET A 92 14.59 1.32 14.21
C MET A 92 15.22 1.60 12.85
N SER A 93 16.02 0.67 12.35
CA SER A 93 16.48 0.71 10.98
C SER A 93 15.31 0.39 10.03
N ALA A 94 15.46 0.72 8.76
CA ALA A 94 14.46 0.37 7.74
C ALA A 94 14.20 -1.14 7.71
N GLU A 95 15.26 -1.95 7.82
CA GLU A 95 15.13 -3.41 7.84
C GLU A 95 14.34 -3.91 9.04
N GLN A 96 14.62 -3.37 10.21
CA GLN A 96 13.91 -3.74 11.43
C GLN A 96 12.43 -3.36 11.34
N THR A 97 12.14 -2.19 10.83
CA THR A 97 10.76 -1.74 10.63
C THR A 97 10.04 -2.65 9.64
N TYR A 98 10.69 -2.96 8.52
CA TYR A 98 10.13 -3.88 7.54
C TYR A 98 9.76 -5.22 8.18
N SER A 99 10.70 -5.84 8.89
CA SER A 99 10.47 -7.13 9.52
C SER A 99 9.39 -7.05 10.59
N TYR A 100 9.39 -6.01 11.40
CA TYR A 100 8.38 -5.83 12.44
C TYR A 100 6.97 -5.85 11.87
N TYR A 101 6.75 -5.09 10.79
CA TYR A 101 5.41 -5.01 10.19
C TYR A 101 5.07 -6.23 9.35
N ASN A 102 5.97 -6.66 8.48
CA ASN A 102 5.68 -7.76 7.54
C ASN A 102 5.62 -9.12 8.23
N GLU A 103 6.47 -9.36 9.21
CA GLU A 103 6.55 -10.68 9.85
C GLU A 103 5.73 -10.78 11.13
N PHE A 104 5.51 -9.65 11.82
CA PHE A 104 4.82 -9.65 13.11
C PHE A 104 3.49 -8.94 13.10
N MET A 105 3.47 -7.64 12.77
CA MET A 105 2.27 -6.83 12.94
C MET A 105 1.14 -7.25 12.00
N TRP A 106 1.44 -7.45 10.74
CA TRP A 106 0.41 -7.73 9.73
C TRP A 106 0.09 -9.20 9.55
N ASN A 107 1.10 -10.05 9.51
CA ASN A 107 0.93 -11.43 9.07
C ASN A 107 -0.03 -12.19 9.97
N ARG A 108 -1.09 -12.74 9.38
CA ARG A 108 -2.16 -13.48 10.05
C ARG A 108 -3.03 -12.65 10.98
N ARG A 109 -2.83 -11.35 11.02
CA ARG A 109 -3.64 -10.45 11.85
C ARG A 109 -4.46 -9.50 11.00
N TYR A 110 -3.81 -8.76 10.12
CA TYR A 110 -4.47 -7.80 9.22
C TYR A 110 -4.32 -8.18 7.76
N ALA A 111 -3.34 -9.02 7.44
CA ALA A 111 -3.02 -9.39 6.08
C ALA A 111 -2.39 -10.77 6.02
N GLU A 112 -2.24 -11.29 4.80
CA GLU A 112 -1.42 -12.46 4.55
C GLU A 112 -0.16 -11.99 3.84
N CYS A 113 1.00 -12.23 4.46
CA CYS A 113 2.29 -11.88 3.89
C CYS A 113 2.85 -13.13 3.21
N ILE A 114 2.98 -13.07 1.89
CA ILE A 114 3.31 -14.23 1.06
C ILE A 114 4.51 -13.95 0.18
N SER A 115 5.06 -14.99 -0.45
CA SER A 115 6.17 -14.82 -1.37
C SER A 115 5.73 -14.03 -2.59
N PHE A 116 6.67 -13.36 -3.24
CA PHE A 116 6.40 -12.62 -4.46
C PHE A 116 5.85 -13.55 -5.56
N GLU A 117 6.42 -14.72 -5.69
CA GLU A 117 6.01 -15.72 -6.67
C GLU A 117 4.55 -16.15 -6.46
N LYS A 118 4.16 -16.37 -5.21
CA LYS A 118 2.79 -16.75 -4.89
C LYS A 118 1.82 -15.61 -5.18
N ALA A 119 2.23 -14.37 -4.93
CA ALA A 119 1.41 -13.21 -5.25
C ALA A 119 1.18 -13.12 -6.77
N LEU A 120 2.21 -13.37 -7.57
CA LEU A 120 2.06 -13.37 -9.03
C LEU A 120 1.08 -14.45 -9.50
N GLU A 121 1.10 -15.62 -8.88
CA GLU A 121 0.14 -16.67 -9.18
C GLU A 121 -1.30 -16.23 -8.91
N LEU A 122 -1.52 -15.50 -7.82
CA LEU A 122 -2.86 -14.99 -7.48
C LEU A 122 -3.35 -13.93 -8.45
N MET A 123 -2.45 -13.22 -9.09
CA MET A 123 -2.81 -12.17 -10.05
C MET A 123 -3.19 -12.73 -11.41
N GLY A 124 -2.96 -13.99 -11.62
CA GLY A 124 -3.36 -14.63 -12.83
C GLY A 124 -2.32 -15.15 -13.68
#